data_37147cf56313b1d2a0d0b13b1d518fca
#
_entry.id   37147cf56313b1d2a0d0b13b1d518fca
#
_cell.length_a   1.000
_cell.length_b   1.000
_cell.length_c   1.000
_cell.angle_alpha   90.00
_cell.angle_beta   90.00
_cell.angle_gamma   90.00
#
_symmetry.space_group_name_H-M   'P 1'
#
loop_
_entity.id
_entity.type
_entity.pdbx_description
1 polymer ?
#
loop_
_entity_poly.entity_id
_entity_poly.type
_entity_poly.pdbx_seq_one_letter_code
_entity_poly.pdbx_strand_id
1 'polypeptide(L)'
;MSQTEGARLFRETWIAGVREHFPGEPKPGYVTPWEDTPEWEREAASAVYEQVRQFLALSSGHASRLTREQKSRFVATCWTAQMFKHFENPKPGYVADWPDLPDWQKETDSDIFEAIEKSLS
;
A
#
# COMPACT_ATOMS: atom_id res chain seq x y z
N MET A 1 16.27 6.89 -3.45
CA MET A 1 14.86 7.33 -3.66
C MET A 1 14.41 8.14 -2.45
N SER A 2 13.85 9.32 -2.66
CA SER A 2 13.32 10.14 -1.59
C SER A 2 12.01 9.56 -1.07
N GLN A 3 11.56 10.05 0.10
CA GLN A 3 10.29 9.63 0.66
C GLN A 3 9.12 10.04 -0.24
N THR A 4 9.19 11.19 -0.88
CA THR A 4 8.17 11.64 -1.83
C THR A 4 8.11 10.72 -3.04
N GLU A 5 9.26 10.35 -3.60
CA GLU A 5 9.33 9.40 -4.71
C GLU A 5 8.80 8.03 -4.30
N GLY A 6 9.09 7.61 -3.08
CA GLY A 6 8.55 6.36 -2.54
C GLY A 6 7.04 6.38 -2.36
N ALA A 7 6.50 7.50 -1.89
CA ALA A 7 5.06 7.67 -1.76
C ALA A 7 4.37 7.62 -3.14
N ARG A 8 5.00 8.25 -4.13
CA ARG A 8 4.49 8.20 -5.50
C ARG A 8 4.53 6.79 -6.06
N LEU A 9 5.61 6.05 -5.80
CA LEU A 9 5.71 4.64 -6.20
C LEU A 9 4.56 3.82 -5.60
N PHE A 10 4.28 4.02 -4.29
CA PHE A 10 3.17 3.38 -3.63
C PHE A 10 1.86 3.64 -4.39
N ARG A 11 1.56 4.92 -4.67
CA ARG A 11 0.30 5.28 -5.32
C ARG A 11 0.21 4.74 -6.74
N GLU A 12 1.30 4.83 -7.51
CA GLU A 12 1.32 4.32 -8.88
C GLU A 12 1.16 2.81 -8.93
N THR A 13 1.76 2.10 -7.97
CA THR A 13 1.60 0.65 -7.86
C THR A 13 0.18 0.28 -7.46
N TRP A 14 -0.43 1.06 -6.54
CA TRP A 14 -1.83 0.89 -6.19
C TRP A 14 -2.74 1.02 -7.41
N ILE A 15 -2.56 2.09 -8.19
CA ILE A 15 -3.36 2.31 -9.40
C ILE A 15 -3.19 1.16 -10.38
N ALA A 16 -1.95 0.72 -10.62
CA ALA A 16 -1.68 -0.40 -11.52
C ALA A 16 -2.34 -1.69 -11.04
N GLY A 17 -2.29 -1.95 -9.74
CA GLY A 17 -2.93 -3.14 -9.15
C GLY A 17 -4.45 -3.10 -9.26
N VAL A 18 -5.04 -1.93 -9.00
CA VAL A 18 -6.49 -1.76 -9.16
C VAL A 18 -6.90 -2.04 -10.61
N ARG A 19 -6.15 -1.50 -11.57
CA ARG A 19 -6.46 -1.71 -12.99
C ARG A 19 -6.30 -3.17 -13.40
N GLU A 20 -5.37 -3.88 -12.82
CA GLU A 20 -5.11 -5.28 -13.15
C GLU A 20 -6.07 -6.24 -12.46
N HIS A 21 -6.35 -6.01 -11.18
CA HIS A 21 -7.02 -7.01 -10.33
C HIS A 21 -8.48 -6.69 -10.03
N PHE A 22 -8.89 -5.42 -10.08
CA PHE A 22 -10.26 -5.04 -9.71
C PHE A 22 -11.27 -5.62 -10.71
N PRO A 23 -12.31 -6.32 -10.22
CA PRO A 23 -13.32 -6.90 -11.10
C PRO A 23 -14.31 -5.82 -11.58
N GLY A 24 -14.20 -5.44 -12.84
CA GLY A 24 -15.09 -4.45 -13.44
C GLY A 24 -14.49 -3.04 -13.43
N GLU A 25 -15.35 -2.04 -13.45
CA GLU A 25 -14.94 -0.64 -13.51
C GLU A 25 -14.66 -0.11 -12.11
N PRO A 26 -13.40 0.28 -11.80
CA PRO A 26 -13.09 0.80 -10.47
C PRO A 26 -13.68 2.20 -10.26
N LYS A 27 -13.92 2.55 -8.99
CA LYS A 27 -14.35 3.90 -8.62
C LYS A 27 -13.24 4.89 -9.03
N PRO A 28 -13.62 6.08 -9.53
CA PRO A 28 -12.62 7.08 -9.95
C PRO A 28 -11.58 7.40 -8.89
N GLY A 29 -11.98 7.46 -7.62
CA GLY A 29 -11.05 7.75 -6.53
C GLY A 29 -9.97 6.70 -6.33
N TYR A 30 -10.21 5.46 -6.78
CA TYR A 30 -9.21 4.40 -6.68
C TYR A 30 -8.05 4.61 -7.65
N VAL A 31 -8.28 5.34 -8.74
CA VAL A 31 -7.29 5.51 -9.81
C VAL A 31 -6.93 6.98 -10.05
N THR A 32 -7.22 7.85 -9.09
CA THR A 32 -6.84 9.26 -9.18
C THR A 32 -5.32 9.37 -9.28
N PRO A 33 -4.78 10.07 -10.30
CA PRO A 33 -3.33 10.24 -10.43
C PRO A 33 -2.70 10.88 -9.20
N TRP A 34 -1.41 10.62 -9.01
CA TRP A 34 -0.66 11.16 -7.88
C TRP A 34 -0.86 12.66 -7.70
N GLU A 35 -0.80 13.42 -8.79
CA GLU A 35 -0.91 14.87 -8.77
C GLU A 35 -2.24 15.38 -8.22
N ASP A 36 -3.29 14.58 -8.37
CA ASP A 36 -4.66 14.93 -7.94
C ASP A 36 -5.07 14.20 -6.66
N THR A 37 -4.16 13.43 -6.07
CA THR A 37 -4.43 12.67 -4.85
C THR A 37 -4.48 13.62 -3.65
N PRO A 38 -5.48 13.51 -2.74
CA PRO A 38 -5.56 14.37 -1.56
C PRO A 38 -4.31 14.28 -0.69
N GLU A 39 -4.04 15.36 0.03
CA GLU A 39 -2.83 15.44 0.88
C GLU A 39 -2.77 14.32 1.93
N TRP A 40 -3.90 14.05 2.62
CA TRP A 40 -3.91 12.99 3.64
C TRP A 40 -3.53 11.64 3.06
N GLU A 41 -3.96 11.38 1.84
CA GLU A 41 -3.69 10.10 1.16
C GLU A 41 -2.24 10.01 0.74
N ARG A 42 -1.64 11.13 0.30
CA ARG A 42 -0.21 11.20 0.00
C ARG A 42 0.63 10.98 1.26
N GLU A 43 0.21 11.56 2.37
CA GLU A 43 0.89 11.37 3.66
C GLU A 43 0.81 9.92 4.11
N ALA A 44 -0.35 9.28 3.96
CA ALA A 44 -0.53 7.88 4.29
C ALA A 44 0.36 6.99 3.41
N ALA A 45 0.42 7.27 2.11
CA ALA A 45 1.28 6.53 1.18
C ALA A 45 2.76 6.69 1.57
N SER A 46 3.17 7.90 1.93
CA SER A 46 4.53 8.18 2.37
C SER A 46 4.89 7.39 3.64
N ALA A 47 3.97 7.35 4.60
CA ALA A 47 4.19 6.63 5.84
C ALA A 47 4.31 5.12 5.61
N VAL A 48 3.45 4.55 4.79
CA VAL A 48 3.51 3.11 4.50
C VAL A 48 4.80 2.76 3.75
N TYR A 49 5.17 3.58 2.75
CA TYR A 49 6.45 3.39 2.06
C TYR A 49 7.61 3.37 3.06
N GLU A 50 7.66 4.34 3.97
CA GLU A 50 8.75 4.43 4.95
C GLU A 50 8.77 3.23 5.89
N GLN A 51 7.61 2.75 6.32
CA GLN A 51 7.52 1.57 7.18
C GLN A 51 8.04 0.31 6.46
N VAL A 52 7.68 0.13 5.19
CA VAL A 52 8.19 -0.99 4.39
C VAL A 52 9.70 -0.85 4.22
N ARG A 53 10.18 0.34 3.88
CA ARG A 53 11.61 0.60 3.69
C ARG A 53 12.41 0.25 4.94
N GLN A 54 11.96 0.72 6.10
CA GLN A 54 12.64 0.43 7.38
C GLN A 54 12.61 -1.06 7.70
N PHE A 55 11.47 -1.69 7.49
CA PHE A 55 11.33 -3.13 7.71
C PHE A 55 12.32 -3.91 6.85
N LEU A 56 12.43 -3.56 5.58
CA LEU A 56 13.38 -4.21 4.66
C LEU A 56 14.82 -4.00 5.14
N ALA A 57 15.17 -2.77 5.52
CA ALA A 57 16.53 -2.45 5.99
C ALA A 57 16.87 -3.24 7.24
N LEU A 58 15.97 -3.26 8.21
CA LEU A 58 16.18 -3.95 9.48
C LEU A 58 16.19 -5.47 9.35
N SER A 59 15.58 -5.99 8.28
CA SER A 59 15.55 -7.43 8.00
C SER A 59 16.80 -7.91 7.27
N SER A 60 17.71 -7.01 6.91
CA SER A 60 18.99 -7.34 6.29
C SER A 60 18.87 -8.28 5.08
N GLY A 61 17.89 -8.04 4.22
CA GLY A 61 17.64 -8.81 3.02
C GLY A 61 16.79 -10.07 3.23
N HIS A 62 16.52 -10.45 4.48
CA HIS A 62 15.77 -11.68 4.74
C HIS A 62 14.26 -11.54 4.52
N ALA A 63 13.76 -10.32 4.37
CA ALA A 63 12.34 -10.10 4.05
C ALA A 63 11.95 -10.69 2.69
N SER A 64 12.92 -10.93 1.80
CA SER A 64 12.65 -11.58 0.50
C SER A 64 12.13 -13.02 0.65
N ARG A 65 12.32 -13.62 1.82
CA ARG A 65 11.85 -14.97 2.10
C ARG A 65 10.39 -15.03 2.57
N LEU A 66 9.77 -13.88 2.79
CA LEU A 66 8.36 -13.82 3.15
C LEU A 66 7.49 -14.25 1.97
N THR A 67 6.36 -14.86 2.27
CA THR A 67 5.36 -15.18 1.24
C THR A 67 4.68 -13.90 0.77
N ARG A 68 4.04 -13.95 -0.40
CA ARG A 68 3.23 -12.83 -0.88
C ARG A 68 2.14 -12.48 0.12
N GLU A 69 1.54 -13.48 0.76
CA GLU A 69 0.52 -13.24 1.78
C GLU A 69 1.07 -12.44 2.97
N GLN A 70 2.26 -12.81 3.47
CA GLN A 70 2.90 -12.11 4.58
C GLN A 70 3.21 -10.65 4.19
N LYS A 71 3.71 -10.44 2.99
CA LYS A 71 3.98 -9.10 2.47
C LYS A 71 2.70 -8.26 2.36
N SER A 72 1.63 -8.89 1.86
CA SER A 72 0.32 -8.24 1.75
C SER A 72 -0.24 -7.83 3.11
N ARG A 73 -0.16 -8.73 4.09
CA ARG A 73 -0.64 -8.45 5.45
C ARG A 73 0.10 -7.28 6.08
N PHE A 74 1.40 -7.18 5.83
CA PHE A 74 2.21 -6.07 6.36
C PHE A 74 1.72 -4.72 5.83
N VAL A 75 1.56 -4.61 4.51
CA VAL A 75 1.09 -3.38 3.88
C VAL A 75 -0.31 -3.03 4.36
N ALA A 76 -1.21 -4.01 4.41
CA ALA A 76 -2.58 -3.79 4.85
C ALA A 76 -2.64 -3.26 6.29
N THR A 77 -1.83 -3.82 7.19
CA THR A 77 -1.79 -3.37 8.59
C THR A 77 -1.26 -1.95 8.70
N CYS A 78 -0.21 -1.64 7.95
CA CYS A 78 0.34 -0.28 7.93
C CYS A 78 -0.68 0.72 7.40
N TRP A 79 -1.40 0.36 6.35
CA TRP A 79 -2.45 1.23 5.80
C TRP A 79 -3.59 1.44 6.79
N THR A 80 -4.05 0.37 7.45
CA THR A 80 -5.09 0.46 8.47
C THR A 80 -4.71 1.46 9.57
N ALA A 81 -3.47 1.40 10.03
CA ALA A 81 -2.99 2.35 11.03
C ALA A 81 -3.06 3.79 10.53
N GLN A 82 -2.76 4.02 9.26
CA GLN A 82 -2.87 5.36 8.67
C GLN A 82 -4.33 5.82 8.58
N MET A 83 -5.26 4.91 8.32
CA MET A 83 -6.67 5.27 8.31
C MET A 83 -7.14 5.74 9.68
N PHE A 84 -6.71 5.06 10.75
CA PHE A 84 -7.02 5.51 12.12
C PHE A 84 -6.35 6.84 12.45
N LYS A 85 -5.18 7.10 11.89
CA LYS A 85 -4.48 8.37 12.11
C LYS A 85 -5.20 9.54 11.47
N HIS A 86 -5.72 9.36 10.26
CA HIS A 86 -6.31 10.46 9.48
C HIS A 86 -7.81 10.62 9.67
N PHE A 87 -8.50 9.61 10.18
CA PHE A 87 -9.96 9.64 10.37
C PHE A 87 -10.31 9.21 11.78
N GLU A 88 -11.16 9.99 12.45
CA GLU A 88 -11.66 9.60 13.77
C GLU A 88 -12.53 8.35 13.67
N ASN A 89 -13.39 8.31 12.65
CA ASN A 89 -14.31 7.19 12.43
C ASN A 89 -14.19 6.71 10.98
N PRO A 90 -13.11 5.98 10.63
CA PRO A 90 -12.93 5.52 9.26
C PRO A 90 -14.02 4.52 8.85
N LYS A 91 -14.30 4.45 7.55
CA LYS A 91 -15.23 3.46 7.01
C LYS A 91 -14.74 2.06 7.35
N PRO A 92 -15.64 1.11 7.68
CA PRO A 92 -15.23 -0.25 8.03
C PRO A 92 -14.30 -0.91 7.01
N GLY A 93 -14.54 -0.68 5.72
CA GLY A 93 -13.69 -1.25 4.67
C GLY A 93 -12.26 -0.75 4.68
N TYR A 94 -12.01 0.43 5.27
CA TYR A 94 -10.66 1.00 5.35
C TYR A 94 -9.82 0.35 6.45
N VAL A 95 -10.47 -0.30 7.41
CA VAL A 95 -9.80 -0.86 8.60
C VAL A 95 -10.15 -2.34 8.80
N ALA A 96 -10.63 -3.00 7.75
CA ALA A 96 -10.95 -4.41 7.81
C ALA A 96 -9.68 -5.24 7.99
N ASP A 97 -9.80 -6.35 8.74
CA ASP A 97 -8.71 -7.30 8.85
C ASP A 97 -8.40 -7.91 7.48
N TRP A 98 -7.14 -8.27 7.29
CA TRP A 98 -6.68 -8.78 5.99
C TRP A 98 -7.54 -9.94 5.44
N PRO A 99 -7.97 -10.95 6.23
CA PRO A 99 -8.80 -12.02 5.68
C PRO A 99 -10.12 -11.55 5.08
N ASP A 100 -10.62 -10.40 5.56
CA ASP A 100 -11.89 -9.84 5.11
C ASP A 100 -11.75 -8.87 3.95
N LEU A 101 -10.51 -8.59 3.51
CA LEU A 101 -10.28 -7.74 2.35
C LEU A 101 -10.62 -8.50 1.06
N PRO A 102 -11.08 -7.79 0.02
CA PRO A 102 -11.31 -8.45 -1.27
C PRO A 102 -9.98 -8.90 -1.89
N ASP A 103 -10.05 -9.94 -2.72
CA ASP A 103 -8.85 -10.54 -3.32
C ASP A 103 -8.05 -9.52 -4.13
N TRP A 104 -8.72 -8.62 -4.86
CA TRP A 104 -8.01 -7.61 -5.65
C TRP A 104 -7.13 -6.70 -4.77
N GLN A 105 -7.60 -6.39 -3.57
CA GLN A 105 -6.83 -5.55 -2.65
C GLN A 105 -5.67 -6.32 -2.04
N LYS A 106 -5.88 -7.59 -1.70
CA LYS A 106 -4.81 -8.45 -1.18
C LYS A 106 -3.67 -8.56 -2.20
N GLU A 107 -3.99 -8.76 -3.47
CA GLU A 107 -2.99 -8.83 -4.54
C GLU A 107 -2.28 -7.50 -4.73
N THR A 108 -3.02 -6.40 -4.70
CA THR A 108 -2.44 -5.07 -4.84
C THR A 108 -1.47 -4.75 -3.70
N ASP A 109 -1.82 -5.13 -2.48
CA ASP A 109 -0.94 -4.91 -1.32
C ASP A 109 0.36 -5.70 -1.45
N SER A 110 0.30 -6.94 -1.96
CA SER A 110 1.52 -7.72 -2.26
C SER A 110 2.37 -7.00 -3.30
N ASP A 111 1.73 -6.51 -4.35
CA ASP A 111 2.43 -5.80 -5.44
C ASP A 111 3.15 -4.56 -4.90
N ILE A 112 2.53 -3.83 -3.98
CA ILE A 112 3.13 -2.63 -3.38
C ILE A 112 4.39 -3.00 -2.60
N PHE A 113 4.32 -4.02 -1.75
CA PHE A 113 5.49 -4.44 -0.99
C PHE A 113 6.64 -4.81 -1.93
N GLU A 114 6.34 -5.62 -2.95
CA GLU A 114 7.35 -6.09 -3.88
C GLU A 114 7.91 -4.97 -4.77
N ALA A 115 7.11 -3.98 -5.13
CA ALA A 115 7.59 -2.82 -5.88
C ALA A 115 8.59 -2.01 -5.05
N ILE A 116 8.30 -1.80 -3.77
CA ILE A 116 9.20 -1.09 -2.87
C ILE A 116 10.48 -1.90 -2.68
N GLU A 117 10.35 -3.19 -2.44
CA GLU A 117 11.49 -4.11 -2.29
C GLU A 117 12.41 -4.03 -3.51
N LYS A 118 11.84 -4.11 -4.69
CA LYS A 118 12.58 -4.04 -5.94
C LYS A 118 13.28 -2.69 -6.12
N SER A 119 12.64 -1.60 -5.72
CA SER A 119 13.19 -0.25 -5.87
C SER A 119 14.43 -0.04 -5.01
N LEU A 120 14.60 -0.82 -3.96
CA LEU A 120 15.70 -0.69 -2.99
C LEU A 120 16.81 -1.74 -3.21
N SER A 121 16.62 -2.64 -4.13
CA SER A 121 17.62 -3.68 -4.42
C SER A 121 18.71 -3.20 -5.38
#